data_6deb41bf192f56ca65c4caea08746308
#
_entry.id   6deb41bf192f56ca65c4caea08746308
#
_cell.length_a   1.000
_cell.length_b   1.000
_cell.length_c   1.000
_cell.angle_alpha   90.00
_cell.angle_beta   90.00
_cell.angle_gamma   90.00
#
_symmetry.space_group_name_H-M   'P 1'
#
loop_
_entity.id
_entity.type
_entity.pdbx_description
1 polymer ?
#
loop_
_entity_poly.entity_id
_entity_poly.type
_entity_poly.pdbx_seq_one_letter_code
_entity_poly.pdbx_strand_id
1 'polypeptide(L)'
;MLGKIKVPSAGVGTCFSRRAVTALLADGDGIAFDVQSLTEDYDIGFRLKEKGMTEIFVRFPVVDEAKEREQRKFLQHARTSNMICVREYFPDTFSTAVRQKSRWIIGIVFQGFKTHKWTSSLTLNYFLWRDRKGAISNFVSFLAMLVMLQLLLLLAYESLWPDAWHFLSIFSGSAWLMTLLWLNFGLMVNRIVQRVIFVTGYYGLTQGLLSVLRLFWGNLINFMANWRALKQVLQHGDPRRVAWDKTTHDFPSVTGDTRSLRPLGQILLENQVITEEQLDTALRNRVEGLRLGGSMLMQGLISAEQLAQALAEQNGVAWESIDAWQIPSSLIAEMPASVALHYAVLPLRLENDELIVGSEDGIDPVSLAALTRKVGRKVRYVIVLRGQIVTGLRHWYARRRGHDPRAMLYNAVQHQWLTEQQTGEIWRQYVPHQFLFAEILTTLGHINRSAINVLLLRHERSSLPLGKFLVTEGVISQETLDRVLTIQRELQVSMQSLLLKAGLNTEQVAQLESENEGE
;
A
#
# COMPACT_ATOMS: atom_id res chain seq x y z
N MET A 1 -9.72 -20.04 21.69
CA MET A 1 -9.18 -21.37 21.32
C MET A 1 -8.21 -21.18 20.17
N LEU A 2 -6.91 -21.41 20.40
CA LEU A 2 -5.89 -21.48 19.37
C LEU A 2 -6.02 -22.82 18.64
N GLY A 3 -6.76 -22.85 17.55
CA GLY A 3 -6.86 -24.04 16.71
C GLY A 3 -5.60 -24.21 15.88
N LYS A 4 -4.93 -25.37 15.97
CA LYS A 4 -3.91 -25.77 14.99
C LYS A 4 -4.59 -26.00 13.64
N ILE A 5 -4.77 -24.93 12.87
CA ILE A 5 -5.39 -25.04 11.55
C ILE A 5 -4.27 -25.28 10.55
N LYS A 6 -4.32 -26.41 9.86
CA LYS A 6 -3.39 -26.74 8.77
C LYS A 6 -3.89 -26.14 7.45
N VAL A 7 -4.01 -24.81 7.41
CA VAL A 7 -4.42 -24.08 6.19
C VAL A 7 -3.18 -23.44 5.54
N PRO A 8 -3.03 -23.44 4.21
CA PRO A 8 -1.96 -22.70 3.55
C PRO A 8 -2.02 -21.21 3.90
N SER A 9 -0.86 -20.54 3.94
CA SER A 9 -0.78 -19.10 4.15
C SER A 9 -1.67 -18.35 3.15
N ALA A 10 -2.38 -17.34 3.63
CA ALA A 10 -3.25 -16.50 2.81
C ALA A 10 -2.58 -15.16 2.42
N GLY A 11 -1.29 -15.01 2.68
CA GLY A 11 -0.50 -13.83 2.34
C GLY A 11 -0.63 -12.74 3.38
N VAL A 12 -1.52 -11.79 3.15
CA VAL A 12 -1.63 -10.56 3.95
C VAL A 12 -1.92 -10.85 5.41
N GLY A 13 -1.15 -10.21 6.31
CA GLY A 13 -1.28 -10.41 7.76
C GLY A 13 -0.56 -11.64 8.31
N THR A 14 0.21 -12.37 7.49
CA THR A 14 1.03 -13.49 7.95
C THR A 14 2.31 -12.99 8.62
N CYS A 15 2.57 -13.45 9.85
CA CYS A 15 3.81 -13.19 10.58
C CYS A 15 4.67 -14.45 10.58
N PHE A 16 5.92 -14.32 10.17
CA PHE A 16 6.89 -15.40 10.16
C PHE A 16 7.83 -15.31 11.37
N SER A 17 8.09 -16.42 12.03
CA SER A 17 9.15 -16.47 13.02
C SER A 17 10.53 -16.38 12.35
N ARG A 18 11.54 -15.88 13.08
CA ARG A 18 12.93 -15.86 12.59
C ARG A 18 13.38 -17.24 12.10
N ARG A 19 13.03 -18.29 12.83
CA ARG A 19 13.34 -19.69 12.46
C ARG A 19 12.71 -20.07 11.11
N ALA A 20 11.47 -19.64 10.85
CA ALA A 20 10.80 -19.91 9.58
C ALA A 20 11.50 -19.20 8.42
N VAL A 21 11.84 -17.93 8.59
CA VAL A 21 12.55 -17.15 7.56
C VAL A 21 13.94 -17.76 7.29
N THR A 22 14.71 -18.10 8.34
CA THR A 22 16.02 -18.74 8.18
C THR A 22 15.91 -20.08 7.44
N ALA A 23 14.88 -20.86 7.72
CA ALA A 23 14.65 -22.14 7.05
C ALA A 23 14.27 -21.98 5.57
N LEU A 24 13.56 -20.90 5.21
CA LEU A 24 13.23 -20.57 3.81
C LEU A 24 14.46 -20.08 3.04
N LEU A 25 15.30 -19.26 3.67
CA LEU A 25 16.54 -18.77 3.07
C LEU A 25 17.54 -19.91 2.80
N ALA A 26 17.55 -20.95 3.64
CA ALA A 26 18.41 -22.11 3.48
C ALA A 26 17.98 -23.06 2.34
N ASP A 27 16.76 -22.94 1.82
CA ASP A 27 16.22 -23.82 0.77
C ASP A 27 16.60 -23.42 -0.66
N GLY A 28 17.03 -22.20 -0.86
CA GLY A 28 17.30 -21.66 -2.17
C GLY A 28 18.51 -20.74 -2.15
N ASP A 29 18.69 -19.99 -3.20
CA ASP A 29 19.82 -19.06 -3.41
C ASP A 29 19.81 -17.82 -2.47
N GLY A 30 19.40 -17.98 -1.21
CA GLY A 30 19.26 -16.91 -0.24
C GLY A 30 17.95 -16.10 -0.38
N ILE A 31 16.99 -16.57 -1.17
CA ILE A 31 15.71 -15.91 -1.42
C ILE A 31 14.59 -16.66 -0.71
N ALA A 32 13.98 -16.03 0.30
CA ALA A 32 12.87 -16.64 1.05
C ALA A 32 11.59 -16.71 0.23
N PHE A 33 11.32 -15.71 -0.61
CA PHE A 33 10.12 -15.56 -1.43
C PHE A 33 10.44 -15.82 -2.90
N ASP A 34 9.81 -16.82 -3.49
CA ASP A 34 9.99 -17.10 -4.93
C ASP A 34 9.32 -16.01 -5.77
N VAL A 35 10.13 -15.12 -6.34
CA VAL A 35 9.69 -13.99 -7.18
C VAL A 35 9.06 -14.44 -8.51
N GLN A 36 9.25 -15.69 -8.92
CA GLN A 36 8.63 -16.28 -10.10
C GLN A 36 7.25 -16.88 -9.81
N SER A 37 6.91 -17.05 -8.53
CA SER A 37 5.58 -17.54 -8.14
C SER A 37 4.56 -16.41 -8.22
N LEU A 38 3.43 -16.65 -8.89
CA LEU A 38 2.29 -15.72 -8.91
C LEU A 38 1.48 -15.74 -7.60
N THR A 39 1.80 -16.68 -6.71
CA THR A 39 1.20 -16.85 -5.37
C THR A 39 2.29 -17.33 -4.40
N GLU A 40 3.25 -16.43 -4.13
CA GLU A 40 4.41 -16.68 -3.27
C GLU A 40 4.02 -17.05 -1.84
N ASP A 41 2.92 -16.49 -1.36
CA ASP A 41 2.33 -16.77 -0.05
C ASP A 41 1.85 -18.22 0.09
N TYR A 42 1.22 -18.74 -0.94
CA TYR A 42 0.80 -20.14 -1.01
C TYR A 42 2.01 -21.09 -1.05
N ASP A 43 3.02 -20.78 -1.87
CA ASP A 43 4.26 -21.55 -1.97
C ASP A 43 4.98 -21.65 -0.62
N ILE A 44 5.18 -20.53 0.05
CA ILE A 44 5.82 -20.46 1.37
C ILE A 44 5.09 -21.33 2.40
N GLY A 45 3.75 -21.27 2.40
CA GLY A 45 2.94 -22.07 3.32
C GLY A 45 3.19 -23.57 3.15
N PHE A 46 3.34 -24.06 1.94
CA PHE A 46 3.68 -25.46 1.66
C PHE A 46 5.11 -25.82 2.02
N ARG A 47 6.09 -25.00 1.63
CA ARG A 47 7.52 -25.22 1.95
C ARG A 47 7.77 -25.30 3.45
N LEU A 48 7.15 -24.42 4.24
CA LEU A 48 7.26 -24.48 5.70
C LEU A 48 6.62 -25.73 6.31
N LYS A 49 5.51 -26.19 5.75
CA LYS A 49 4.85 -27.42 6.22
C LYS A 49 5.64 -28.68 5.86
N GLU A 50 6.26 -28.74 4.70
CA GLU A 50 7.17 -29.83 4.33
C GLU A 50 8.35 -29.94 5.31
N LYS A 51 8.79 -28.81 5.89
CA LYS A 51 9.80 -28.76 6.96
C LYS A 51 9.26 -29.04 8.36
N GLY A 52 8.01 -29.49 8.48
CA GLY A 52 7.37 -29.79 9.77
C GLY A 52 7.02 -28.58 10.62
N MET A 53 7.05 -27.38 10.06
CA MET A 53 6.62 -26.18 10.78
C MET A 53 5.10 -26.06 10.82
N THR A 54 4.59 -25.50 11.92
CA THR A 54 3.15 -25.36 12.16
C THR A 54 2.74 -23.89 12.05
N GLU A 55 1.60 -23.65 11.43
CA GLU A 55 0.95 -22.34 11.40
C GLU A 55 -0.16 -22.27 12.44
N ILE A 56 -0.37 -21.06 12.96
CA ILE A 56 -1.46 -20.76 13.89
C ILE A 56 -2.31 -19.67 13.28
N PHE A 57 -3.59 -19.93 13.08
CA PHE A 57 -4.54 -18.89 12.69
C PHE A 57 -5.09 -18.22 13.95
N VAL A 58 -4.72 -16.96 14.16
CA VAL A 58 -5.13 -16.18 15.33
C VAL A 58 -6.34 -15.32 14.97
N ARG A 59 -7.47 -15.56 15.63
CA ARG A 59 -8.66 -14.71 15.56
C ARG A 59 -8.68 -13.84 16.82
N PHE A 60 -8.28 -12.58 16.69
CA PHE A 60 -8.24 -11.67 17.82
C PHE A 60 -9.26 -10.53 17.62
N PRO A 61 -10.31 -10.43 18.46
CA PRO A 61 -11.24 -9.31 18.43
C PRO A 61 -10.58 -8.09 19.08
N VAL A 62 -10.69 -6.93 18.42
CA VAL A 62 -10.39 -5.64 19.07
C VAL A 62 -11.67 -5.18 19.75
N VAL A 63 -11.63 -5.10 21.06
CA VAL A 63 -12.73 -4.56 21.86
C VAL A 63 -12.49 -3.06 22.03
N ASP A 64 -13.31 -2.24 21.38
CA ASP A 64 -13.37 -0.81 21.63
C ASP A 64 -14.48 -0.57 22.66
N GLU A 65 -14.07 -0.43 23.93
CA GLU A 65 -15.00 -0.28 25.06
C GLU A 65 -15.95 0.92 24.91
N ALA A 66 -15.52 1.97 24.22
CA ALA A 66 -16.35 3.16 23.98
C ALA A 66 -17.48 2.85 22.98
N LYS A 67 -17.20 2.06 21.94
CA LYS A 67 -18.19 1.65 20.94
C LYS A 67 -19.10 0.52 21.43
N GLU A 68 -18.64 -0.33 22.34
CA GLU A 68 -19.50 -1.38 22.94
C GLU A 68 -20.69 -0.82 23.72
N ARG A 69 -20.52 0.33 24.36
CA ARG A 69 -21.62 0.98 25.12
C ARG A 69 -22.72 1.58 24.21
N GLU A 70 -22.36 2.06 23.04
CA GLU A 70 -23.30 2.59 22.05
C GLU A 70 -23.99 1.48 21.24
N GLN A 71 -23.28 0.43 20.91
CA GLN A 71 -23.78 -0.66 20.05
C GLN A 71 -24.58 -1.72 20.80
N ARG A 72 -24.59 -1.75 22.13
CA ARG A 72 -25.46 -2.65 22.91
C ARG A 72 -26.96 -2.47 22.64
N LYS A 73 -27.35 -1.37 22.03
CA LYS A 73 -28.75 -1.08 21.65
C LYS A 73 -29.18 -1.63 20.29
N PHE A 74 -28.26 -2.09 19.44
CA PHE A 74 -28.59 -2.55 18.08
C PHE A 74 -27.81 -3.83 17.73
N LEU A 75 -28.44 -4.98 18.04
CA LEU A 75 -28.12 -6.35 17.55
C LEU A 75 -26.68 -6.87 17.69
N GLN A 76 -26.57 -8.01 18.33
CA GLN A 76 -25.42 -8.90 18.62
C GLN A 76 -24.46 -9.22 17.46
N HIS A 77 -24.54 -8.58 16.31
CA HIS A 77 -23.73 -8.83 15.11
C HIS A 77 -22.33 -8.19 15.16
N ALA A 78 -22.09 -7.29 16.11
CA ALA A 78 -20.83 -6.54 16.20
C ALA A 78 -19.63 -7.35 16.71
N ARG A 79 -19.83 -8.51 17.34
CA ARG A 79 -18.73 -9.32 17.92
C ARG A 79 -17.78 -9.91 16.89
N THR A 80 -18.24 -10.16 15.66
CA THR A 80 -17.43 -10.72 14.57
C THR A 80 -16.83 -9.67 13.66
N SER A 81 -17.39 -8.45 13.62
CA SER A 81 -16.90 -7.35 12.77
C SER A 81 -15.64 -6.64 13.29
N ASN A 82 -15.33 -6.79 14.58
CA ASN A 82 -14.19 -6.14 15.24
C ASN A 82 -12.92 -7.01 15.29
N MET A 83 -12.84 -8.06 14.50
CA MET A 83 -11.60 -8.84 14.42
C MET A 83 -10.51 -8.10 13.67
N ILE A 84 -9.26 -8.21 14.17
CA ILE A 84 -8.10 -7.76 13.41
C ILE A 84 -8.03 -8.62 12.15
N CYS A 85 -8.32 -8.01 11.02
CA CYS A 85 -8.15 -8.61 9.70
C CYS A 85 -7.79 -7.52 8.70
N VAL A 86 -7.02 -7.88 7.70
CA VAL A 86 -6.85 -7.03 6.53
C VAL A 86 -8.17 -7.05 5.75
N ARG A 87 -8.68 -5.87 5.44
CA ARG A 87 -9.87 -5.69 4.62
C ARG A 87 -9.45 -5.08 3.30
N GLU A 88 -9.77 -5.78 2.24
CA GLU A 88 -9.47 -5.40 0.87
C GLU A 88 -10.72 -5.66 0.02
N TYR A 89 -11.05 -4.72 -0.85
CA TYR A 89 -12.13 -4.96 -1.81
C TYR A 89 -11.64 -5.90 -2.91
N PHE A 90 -12.45 -6.91 -3.18
CA PHE A 90 -12.25 -7.70 -4.39
C PHE A 90 -12.55 -6.80 -5.60
N PRO A 91 -11.79 -6.92 -6.72
CA PRO A 91 -12.04 -6.09 -7.89
C PRO A 91 -13.50 -6.04 -8.30
N ASP A 92 -14.04 -4.85 -8.51
CA ASP A 92 -15.46 -4.55 -8.72
C ASP A 92 -15.92 -4.83 -10.15
N THR A 93 -15.01 -4.71 -11.14
CA THR A 93 -15.33 -5.00 -12.52
C THR A 93 -15.16 -6.50 -12.86
N PHE A 94 -15.97 -6.99 -13.78
CA PHE A 94 -15.90 -8.39 -14.22
C PHE A 94 -14.51 -8.74 -14.78
N SER A 95 -13.93 -7.89 -15.61
CA SER A 95 -12.63 -8.13 -16.24
C SER A 95 -11.47 -8.19 -15.24
N THR A 96 -11.45 -7.28 -14.26
CA THR A 96 -10.43 -7.27 -13.19
C THR A 96 -10.60 -8.45 -12.24
N ALA A 97 -11.83 -8.82 -11.92
CA ALA A 97 -12.14 -10.01 -11.12
C ALA A 97 -11.67 -11.32 -11.81
N VAL A 98 -11.90 -11.43 -13.12
CA VAL A 98 -11.42 -12.56 -13.91
C VAL A 98 -9.89 -12.58 -13.97
N ARG A 99 -9.21 -11.44 -14.17
CA ARG A 99 -7.74 -11.35 -14.16
C ARG A 99 -7.16 -11.78 -12.81
N GLN A 100 -7.68 -11.26 -11.72
CA GLN A 100 -7.22 -11.60 -10.37
C GLN A 100 -7.34 -13.09 -10.07
N LYS A 101 -8.51 -13.67 -10.35
CA LYS A 101 -8.72 -15.12 -10.14
C LYS A 101 -7.92 -15.98 -11.10
N SER A 102 -7.73 -15.57 -12.35
CA SER A 102 -6.88 -16.27 -13.30
C SER A 102 -5.44 -16.37 -12.79
N ARG A 103 -4.89 -15.27 -12.23
CA ARG A 103 -3.57 -15.26 -11.60
C ARG A 103 -3.47 -16.26 -10.45
N TRP A 104 -4.47 -16.30 -9.55
CA TRP A 104 -4.50 -17.27 -8.47
C TRP A 104 -4.58 -18.72 -8.98
N ILE A 105 -5.36 -18.98 -10.01
CA ILE A 105 -5.46 -20.32 -10.63
C ILE A 105 -4.11 -20.71 -11.23
N ILE A 106 -3.43 -19.81 -11.94
CA ILE A 106 -2.11 -20.11 -12.50
C ILE A 106 -1.10 -20.43 -11.38
N GLY A 107 -1.02 -19.60 -10.33
CA GLY A 107 -0.09 -19.80 -9.23
C GLY A 107 -0.39 -21.06 -8.42
N ILE A 108 -1.62 -21.20 -7.93
CA ILE A 108 -1.99 -22.30 -7.03
C ILE A 108 -2.09 -23.64 -7.77
N VAL A 109 -2.74 -23.65 -8.94
CA VAL A 109 -3.03 -24.90 -9.65
C VAL A 109 -1.88 -25.30 -10.58
N PHE A 110 -1.54 -24.44 -11.55
CA PHE A 110 -0.59 -24.81 -12.61
C PHE A 110 0.87 -24.71 -12.16
N GLN A 111 1.29 -23.62 -11.50
CA GLN A 111 2.64 -23.53 -10.94
C GLN A 111 2.80 -24.48 -9.75
N GLY A 112 1.81 -24.53 -8.83
CA GLY A 112 1.82 -25.44 -7.69
C GLY A 112 1.86 -26.91 -8.08
N PHE A 113 1.32 -27.30 -9.25
CA PHE A 113 1.45 -28.66 -9.77
C PHE A 113 2.90 -29.01 -10.14
N LYS A 114 3.67 -28.06 -10.67
CA LYS A 114 5.08 -28.24 -11.01
C LYS A 114 6.00 -28.16 -9.81
N THR A 115 5.71 -27.24 -8.89
CA THR A 115 6.58 -26.90 -7.75
C THR A 115 6.45 -27.92 -6.62
N HIS A 116 5.22 -28.26 -6.22
CA HIS A 116 4.97 -29.13 -5.08
C HIS A 116 4.69 -30.56 -5.53
N LYS A 117 5.48 -31.49 -5.04
CA LYS A 117 5.29 -32.93 -5.26
C LYS A 117 4.41 -33.54 -4.16
N TRP A 118 3.92 -34.75 -4.38
CA TRP A 118 3.24 -35.51 -3.35
C TRP A 118 4.23 -35.82 -2.21
N THR A 119 3.76 -35.65 -0.98
CA THR A 119 4.56 -35.85 0.23
C THR A 119 4.11 -37.11 0.97
N SER A 120 4.82 -37.49 2.05
CA SER A 120 4.40 -38.54 2.98
C SER A 120 3.19 -38.13 3.85
N SER A 121 2.85 -36.85 3.90
CA SER A 121 1.75 -36.31 4.71
C SER A 121 0.41 -36.39 3.95
N LEU A 122 -0.50 -37.24 4.42
CA LEU A 122 -1.87 -37.35 3.86
C LEU A 122 -2.61 -36.00 3.88
N THR A 123 -2.40 -35.20 4.92
CA THR A 123 -3.04 -33.87 5.03
C THR A 123 -2.55 -32.93 3.94
N LEU A 124 -1.24 -32.85 3.71
CA LEU A 124 -0.70 -32.00 2.63
C LEU A 124 -1.16 -32.50 1.26
N ASN A 125 -1.15 -33.80 1.04
CA ASN A 125 -1.64 -34.41 -0.20
C ASN A 125 -3.13 -34.12 -0.43
N TYR A 126 -3.95 -34.11 0.62
CA TYR A 126 -5.36 -33.71 0.51
C TYR A 126 -5.48 -32.25 0.01
N PHE A 127 -4.70 -31.31 0.57
CA PHE A 127 -4.71 -29.93 0.12
C PHE A 127 -4.23 -29.79 -1.33
N LEU A 128 -3.13 -30.44 -1.69
CA LEU A 128 -2.65 -30.45 -3.08
C LEU A 128 -3.70 -31.01 -4.06
N TRP A 129 -4.35 -32.12 -3.69
CA TRP A 129 -5.41 -32.69 -4.50
C TRP A 129 -6.62 -31.76 -4.62
N ARG A 130 -7.06 -31.19 -3.50
CA ARG A 130 -8.17 -30.24 -3.44
C ARG A 130 -7.92 -29.05 -4.37
N ASP A 131 -6.73 -28.49 -4.34
CA ASP A 131 -6.39 -27.28 -5.09
C ASP A 131 -6.19 -27.60 -6.58
N ARG A 132 -5.53 -28.70 -6.91
CA ARG A 132 -5.33 -29.18 -8.30
C ARG A 132 -6.64 -29.51 -9.01
N LYS A 133 -7.60 -30.12 -8.34
CA LYS A 133 -8.91 -30.39 -8.95
C LYS A 133 -9.66 -29.12 -9.35
N GLY A 134 -9.27 -27.95 -8.81
CA GLY A 134 -9.82 -26.66 -9.17
C GLY A 134 -9.79 -26.37 -10.65
N ALA A 135 -8.77 -26.87 -11.38
CA ALA A 135 -8.69 -26.76 -12.83
C ALA A 135 -9.91 -27.37 -13.57
N ILE A 136 -10.45 -28.46 -13.05
CA ILE A 136 -11.60 -29.16 -13.64
C ILE A 136 -12.91 -28.75 -12.96
N SER A 137 -12.91 -28.64 -11.62
CA SER A 137 -14.13 -28.41 -10.84
C SER A 137 -14.79 -27.05 -11.14
N ASN A 138 -14.03 -26.03 -11.58
CA ASN A 138 -14.58 -24.76 -12.00
C ASN A 138 -15.42 -24.89 -13.28
N PHE A 139 -14.99 -25.69 -14.25
CA PHE A 139 -15.77 -25.99 -15.47
C PHE A 139 -17.02 -26.82 -15.12
N VAL A 140 -16.85 -27.87 -14.34
CA VAL A 140 -17.96 -28.74 -13.92
C VAL A 140 -19.01 -27.96 -13.13
N SER A 141 -18.60 -27.09 -12.22
CA SER A 141 -19.54 -26.26 -11.43
C SER A 141 -20.34 -25.29 -12.30
N PHE A 142 -19.73 -24.73 -13.33
CA PHE A 142 -20.44 -23.86 -14.28
C PHE A 142 -21.45 -24.64 -15.14
N LEU A 143 -21.04 -25.78 -15.69
CA LEU A 143 -21.93 -26.63 -16.46
C LEU A 143 -23.10 -27.17 -15.62
N ALA A 144 -22.82 -27.59 -14.37
CA ALA A 144 -23.88 -28.02 -13.45
C ALA A 144 -24.86 -26.89 -13.14
N MET A 145 -24.39 -25.64 -13.05
CA MET A 145 -25.25 -24.47 -12.89
C MET A 145 -26.18 -24.28 -14.11
N LEU A 146 -25.68 -24.43 -15.32
CA LEU A 146 -26.49 -24.33 -16.55
C LEU A 146 -27.55 -25.45 -16.62
N VAL A 147 -27.15 -26.69 -16.29
CA VAL A 147 -28.09 -27.84 -16.24
C VAL A 147 -29.17 -27.60 -15.18
N MET A 148 -28.80 -27.10 -14.02
CA MET A 148 -29.76 -26.76 -12.94
C MET A 148 -30.75 -25.67 -13.40
N LEU A 149 -30.25 -24.62 -14.06
CA LEU A 149 -31.13 -23.57 -14.61
C LEU A 149 -32.09 -24.15 -15.67
N GLN A 150 -31.58 -25.00 -16.54
CA GLN A 150 -32.40 -25.67 -17.54
C GLN A 150 -33.50 -26.55 -16.90
N LEU A 151 -33.15 -27.31 -15.85
CA LEU A 151 -34.13 -28.13 -15.12
C LEU A 151 -35.21 -27.27 -14.46
N LEU A 152 -34.83 -26.14 -13.85
CA LEU A 152 -35.78 -25.20 -13.25
C LEU A 152 -36.73 -24.59 -14.30
N LEU A 153 -36.19 -24.25 -15.49
CA LEU A 153 -37.03 -23.75 -16.61
C LEU A 153 -38.00 -24.83 -17.12
N LEU A 154 -37.55 -26.09 -17.20
CA LEU A 154 -38.43 -27.21 -17.61
C LEU A 154 -39.51 -27.47 -16.58
N LEU A 155 -39.19 -27.45 -15.27
CA LEU A 155 -40.19 -27.58 -14.20
C LEU A 155 -41.21 -26.44 -14.23
N ALA A 156 -40.75 -25.21 -14.46
CA ALA A 156 -41.64 -24.05 -14.62
C ALA A 156 -42.54 -24.19 -15.85
N TYR A 157 -41.98 -24.65 -16.97
CA TYR A 157 -42.72 -24.92 -18.19
C TYR A 157 -43.85 -25.97 -17.97
N GLU A 158 -43.50 -27.10 -17.37
CA GLU A 158 -44.46 -28.17 -17.05
C GLU A 158 -45.57 -27.71 -16.06
N SER A 159 -45.18 -26.84 -15.10
CA SER A 159 -46.14 -26.27 -14.16
C SER A 159 -47.13 -25.27 -14.79
N LEU A 160 -46.67 -24.48 -15.78
CA LEU A 160 -47.44 -23.42 -16.42
C LEU A 160 -48.31 -23.97 -17.57
N TRP A 161 -47.88 -25.05 -18.22
CA TRP A 161 -48.55 -25.71 -19.36
C TRP A 161 -48.68 -27.22 -19.15
N PRO A 162 -49.56 -27.71 -18.26
CA PRO A 162 -49.69 -29.12 -17.91
C PRO A 162 -50.09 -30.02 -19.09
N ASP A 163 -50.82 -29.47 -20.06
CA ASP A 163 -51.29 -30.22 -21.25
C ASP A 163 -50.32 -30.18 -22.44
N ALA A 164 -49.12 -29.51 -22.25
CA ALA A 164 -48.11 -29.44 -23.30
C ALA A 164 -47.24 -30.68 -23.31
N TRP A 165 -46.39 -30.80 -24.34
CA TRP A 165 -45.46 -31.92 -24.48
C TRP A 165 -44.50 -31.97 -23.30
N HIS A 166 -44.38 -33.16 -22.67
CA HIS A 166 -43.48 -33.39 -21.53
C HIS A 166 -42.15 -34.01 -21.99
N PHE A 167 -41.10 -33.46 -21.45
CA PHE A 167 -39.75 -34.01 -21.69
C PHE A 167 -39.54 -35.29 -20.88
N LEU A 168 -39.07 -36.35 -21.53
CA LEU A 168 -38.72 -37.59 -20.83
C LEU A 168 -37.60 -37.33 -19.83
N SER A 169 -37.83 -37.72 -18.57
CA SER A 169 -36.78 -37.61 -17.55
C SER A 169 -35.67 -38.62 -17.80
N ILE A 170 -34.43 -38.12 -17.96
CA ILE A 170 -33.21 -38.96 -18.08
C ILE A 170 -33.02 -39.83 -16.83
N PHE A 171 -33.60 -39.42 -15.70
CA PHE A 171 -33.46 -40.10 -14.40
C PHE A 171 -34.59 -41.11 -14.14
N SER A 172 -35.66 -41.11 -14.92
CA SER A 172 -36.77 -42.04 -14.76
C SER A 172 -36.31 -43.44 -15.23
N GLY A 173 -36.18 -44.36 -14.31
CA GLY A 173 -35.78 -45.73 -14.57
C GLY A 173 -34.46 -46.18 -13.94
N SER A 174 -33.69 -45.29 -13.36
CA SER A 174 -32.48 -45.66 -12.61
C SER A 174 -32.51 -45.14 -11.16
N ALA A 175 -32.77 -46.05 -10.23
CA ALA A 175 -32.75 -45.73 -8.78
C ALA A 175 -31.39 -45.15 -8.33
N TRP A 176 -30.29 -45.59 -8.94
CA TRP A 176 -28.96 -45.11 -8.65
C TRP A 176 -28.75 -43.63 -9.05
N LEU A 177 -29.17 -43.26 -10.27
CA LEU A 177 -29.09 -41.87 -10.73
C LEU A 177 -29.97 -40.96 -9.87
N MET A 178 -31.15 -41.40 -9.50
CA MET A 178 -32.03 -40.66 -8.60
C MET A 178 -31.39 -40.47 -7.20
N THR A 179 -30.76 -41.49 -6.64
CA THR A 179 -30.04 -41.41 -5.36
C THR A 179 -28.90 -40.41 -5.45
N LEU A 180 -28.08 -40.42 -6.51
CA LEU A 180 -27.02 -39.45 -6.74
C LEU A 180 -27.55 -38.01 -6.87
N LEU A 181 -28.68 -37.84 -7.55
CA LEU A 181 -29.32 -36.53 -7.68
C LEU A 181 -29.72 -35.97 -6.31
N TRP A 182 -30.39 -36.77 -5.48
CA TRP A 182 -30.77 -36.37 -4.13
C TRP A 182 -29.57 -36.10 -3.23
N LEU A 183 -28.53 -36.90 -3.32
CA LEU A 183 -27.28 -36.66 -2.60
C LEU A 183 -26.65 -35.35 -2.98
N ASN A 184 -26.52 -35.07 -4.29
CA ASN A 184 -25.96 -33.81 -4.78
C ASN A 184 -26.84 -32.60 -4.38
N PHE A 185 -28.14 -32.74 -4.43
CA PHE A 185 -29.07 -31.72 -3.94
C PHE A 185 -28.86 -31.42 -2.45
N GLY A 186 -28.76 -32.46 -1.61
CA GLY A 186 -28.47 -32.28 -0.18
C GLY A 186 -27.12 -31.60 0.07
N LEU A 187 -26.08 -31.96 -0.67
CA LEU A 187 -24.77 -31.30 -0.58
C LEU A 187 -24.83 -29.86 -1.05
N MET A 188 -25.60 -29.54 -2.07
CA MET A 188 -25.81 -28.16 -2.55
C MET A 188 -26.53 -27.32 -1.48
N VAL A 189 -27.62 -27.86 -0.89
CA VAL A 189 -28.35 -27.18 0.19
C VAL A 189 -27.43 -26.92 1.39
N ASN A 190 -26.68 -27.92 1.82
CA ASN A 190 -25.69 -27.77 2.88
C ASN A 190 -24.67 -26.66 2.57
N ARG A 191 -24.15 -26.62 1.34
CA ARG A 191 -23.21 -25.55 0.91
C ARG A 191 -23.85 -24.17 0.98
N ILE A 192 -25.10 -24.02 0.54
CA ILE A 192 -25.84 -22.74 0.61
C ILE A 192 -26.04 -22.32 2.07
N VAL A 193 -26.53 -23.23 2.92
CA VAL A 193 -26.75 -22.97 4.35
C VAL A 193 -25.47 -22.54 5.05
N GLN A 194 -24.40 -23.28 4.88
CA GLN A 194 -23.09 -22.92 5.45
C GLN A 194 -22.65 -21.53 4.99
N ARG A 195 -22.78 -21.23 3.70
CA ARG A 195 -22.43 -19.93 3.17
C ARG A 195 -23.26 -18.80 3.76
N VAL A 196 -24.57 -18.97 3.85
CA VAL A 196 -25.47 -17.98 4.46
C VAL A 196 -25.10 -17.77 5.93
N ILE A 197 -24.88 -18.82 6.71
CA ILE A 197 -24.50 -18.74 8.13
C ILE A 197 -23.20 -17.94 8.29
N PHE A 198 -22.15 -18.32 7.55
CA PHE A 198 -20.85 -17.67 7.67
C PHE A 198 -20.88 -16.21 7.21
N VAL A 199 -21.53 -15.91 6.09
CA VAL A 199 -21.64 -14.52 5.58
C VAL A 199 -22.49 -13.66 6.52
N THR A 200 -23.59 -14.21 7.04
CA THR A 200 -24.42 -13.52 8.04
C THR A 200 -23.63 -13.17 9.30
N GLY A 201 -22.80 -14.09 9.77
CA GLY A 201 -21.96 -13.88 10.96
C GLY A 201 -20.95 -12.73 10.83
N TYR A 202 -20.52 -12.38 9.62
CA TYR A 202 -19.55 -11.30 9.38
C TYR A 202 -20.16 -10.01 8.82
N TYR A 203 -21.22 -10.11 8.02
CA TYR A 203 -21.73 -8.99 7.21
C TYR A 203 -23.23 -8.73 7.38
N GLY A 204 -23.90 -9.48 8.26
CA GLY A 204 -25.33 -9.36 8.54
C GLY A 204 -26.22 -10.19 7.60
N LEU A 205 -27.51 -10.33 7.99
CA LEU A 205 -28.48 -11.23 7.34
C LEU A 205 -28.71 -10.90 5.86
N THR A 206 -28.84 -9.62 5.52
CA THR A 206 -29.05 -9.19 4.13
C THR A 206 -27.92 -9.67 3.22
N GLN A 207 -26.67 -9.51 3.66
CA GLN A 207 -25.51 -9.97 2.90
C GLN A 207 -25.43 -11.50 2.86
N GLY A 208 -25.86 -12.17 3.93
CA GLY A 208 -26.02 -13.63 3.98
C GLY A 208 -26.95 -14.13 2.89
N LEU A 209 -28.14 -13.58 2.78
CA LEU A 209 -29.12 -13.96 1.76
C LEU A 209 -28.65 -13.63 0.33
N LEU A 210 -28.11 -12.42 0.12
CA LEU A 210 -27.52 -12.02 -1.16
C LEU A 210 -26.35 -12.91 -1.58
N SER A 211 -25.70 -13.60 -0.63
CA SER A 211 -24.60 -14.51 -0.94
C SER A 211 -25.02 -15.70 -1.81
N VAL A 212 -26.29 -16.07 -1.80
CA VAL A 212 -26.84 -17.13 -2.64
C VAL A 212 -26.83 -16.70 -4.12
N LEU A 213 -27.28 -15.47 -4.41
CA LEU A 213 -27.22 -14.93 -5.77
C LEU A 213 -25.77 -14.77 -6.26
N ARG A 214 -24.87 -14.37 -5.35
CA ARG A 214 -23.45 -14.27 -5.67
C ARG A 214 -22.77 -15.60 -6.00
N LEU A 215 -23.38 -16.75 -5.69
CA LEU A 215 -22.86 -18.06 -6.12
C LEU A 215 -22.87 -18.18 -7.64
N PHE A 216 -23.95 -17.77 -8.28
CA PHE A 216 -24.09 -17.82 -9.73
C PHE A 216 -23.05 -16.93 -10.41
N TRP A 217 -22.96 -15.69 -9.95
CA TRP A 217 -21.96 -14.74 -10.43
C TRP A 217 -20.52 -15.23 -10.20
N GLY A 218 -20.24 -15.78 -9.01
CA GLY A 218 -18.94 -16.34 -8.67
C GLY A 218 -18.55 -17.53 -9.54
N ASN A 219 -19.49 -18.40 -9.91
CA ASN A 219 -19.26 -19.52 -10.81
C ASN A 219 -18.92 -19.07 -12.24
N LEU A 220 -19.59 -18.03 -12.74
CA LEU A 220 -19.28 -17.43 -14.04
C LEU A 220 -17.86 -16.84 -14.05
N ILE A 221 -17.50 -16.05 -13.03
CA ILE A 221 -16.14 -15.49 -12.90
C ILE A 221 -15.09 -16.64 -12.82
N ASN A 222 -15.35 -17.68 -12.03
CA ASN A 222 -14.42 -18.81 -11.88
C ASN A 222 -14.23 -19.57 -13.21
N PHE A 223 -15.31 -19.77 -13.96
CA PHE A 223 -15.25 -20.39 -15.29
C PHE A 223 -14.38 -19.57 -16.24
N MET A 224 -14.64 -18.27 -16.37
CA MET A 224 -13.89 -17.38 -17.26
C MET A 224 -12.43 -17.21 -16.81
N ALA A 225 -12.18 -17.16 -15.51
CA ALA A 225 -10.83 -17.10 -14.96
C ALA A 225 -10.04 -18.37 -15.25
N ASN A 226 -10.68 -19.54 -15.11
CA ASN A 226 -10.06 -20.83 -15.38
C ASN A 226 -9.76 -21.00 -16.88
N TRP A 227 -10.68 -20.56 -17.74
CA TRP A 227 -10.47 -20.54 -19.19
C TRP A 227 -9.29 -19.63 -19.59
N ARG A 228 -9.25 -18.42 -19.03
CA ARG A 228 -8.13 -17.48 -19.23
C ARG A 228 -6.80 -18.08 -18.77
N ALA A 229 -6.78 -18.67 -17.57
CA ALA A 229 -5.59 -19.30 -17.00
C ALA A 229 -5.07 -20.43 -17.89
N LEU A 230 -5.97 -21.32 -18.32
CA LEU A 230 -5.63 -22.43 -19.21
C LEU A 230 -5.05 -21.92 -20.54
N LYS A 231 -5.71 -20.92 -21.16
CA LYS A 231 -5.25 -20.32 -22.41
C LYS A 231 -3.84 -19.72 -22.26
N GLN A 232 -3.58 -18.97 -21.18
CA GLN A 232 -2.27 -18.37 -20.93
C GLN A 232 -1.18 -19.43 -20.71
N VAL A 233 -1.47 -20.48 -19.95
CA VAL A 233 -0.51 -21.57 -19.71
C VAL A 233 -0.21 -22.33 -21.01
N LEU A 234 -1.21 -22.60 -21.84
CA LEU A 234 -1.01 -23.26 -23.15
C LEU A 234 -0.20 -22.39 -24.12
N GLN A 235 -0.43 -21.06 -24.12
CA GLN A 235 0.30 -20.13 -24.98
C GLN A 235 1.78 -19.99 -24.59
N HIS A 236 2.11 -20.01 -23.30
CA HIS A 236 3.48 -19.84 -22.82
C HIS A 236 4.24 -21.16 -22.63
N GLY A 237 3.54 -22.30 -22.67
CA GLY A 237 4.10 -23.64 -22.46
C GLY A 237 4.57 -23.94 -21.04
N ASP A 238 5.04 -22.92 -20.30
CA ASP A 238 5.43 -23.02 -18.90
C ASP A 238 4.66 -22.02 -18.05
N PRO A 239 3.92 -22.46 -16.99
CA PRO A 239 3.20 -21.58 -16.09
C PRO A 239 4.08 -20.51 -15.39
N ARG A 240 5.37 -20.77 -15.22
CA ARG A 240 6.32 -19.83 -14.61
C ARG A 240 6.70 -18.65 -15.51
N ARG A 241 6.48 -18.77 -16.81
CA ARG A 241 6.72 -17.71 -17.80
C ARG A 241 5.55 -16.74 -17.97
N VAL A 242 4.44 -16.99 -17.30
CA VAL A 242 3.30 -16.07 -17.31
C VAL A 242 3.66 -14.83 -16.50
N ALA A 243 3.62 -13.67 -17.15
CA ALA A 243 3.96 -12.39 -16.52
C ALA A 243 3.00 -12.03 -15.37
N TRP A 244 3.51 -11.31 -14.39
CA TRP A 244 2.73 -10.79 -13.27
C TRP A 244 1.77 -9.69 -13.75
N ASP A 245 0.50 -10.04 -13.87
CA ASP A 245 -0.58 -9.11 -14.23
C ASP A 245 -1.19 -8.53 -12.94
N LYS A 246 -0.55 -7.48 -12.38
CA LYS A 246 -0.96 -6.87 -11.11
C LYS A 246 -2.29 -6.14 -11.28
N THR A 247 -3.26 -6.47 -10.43
CA THR A 247 -4.50 -5.71 -10.28
C THR A 247 -4.34 -4.69 -9.14
N THR A 248 -4.85 -3.48 -9.33
CA THR A 248 -4.98 -2.49 -8.26
C THR A 248 -6.12 -2.89 -7.34
N HIS A 249 -5.94 -2.73 -6.05
CA HIS A 249 -6.94 -3.03 -5.03
C HIS A 249 -7.26 -1.77 -4.25
N ASP A 250 -8.55 -1.55 -4.04
CA ASP A 250 -9.03 -0.50 -3.17
C ASP A 250 -9.22 -1.05 -1.74
N PHE A 251 -8.76 -0.30 -0.75
CA PHE A 251 -8.92 -0.67 0.65
C PHE A 251 -10.08 0.09 1.26
N PRO A 252 -10.97 -0.58 2.04
CA PRO A 252 -12.01 0.12 2.76
C PRO A 252 -11.38 1.07 3.78
N SER A 253 -11.66 2.36 3.68
CA SER A 253 -11.24 3.34 4.67
C SER A 253 -12.03 3.11 5.97
N VAL A 254 -11.37 3.23 7.11
CA VAL A 254 -11.98 3.05 8.44
C VAL A 254 -13.01 4.15 8.74
N THR A 255 -13.00 5.24 7.99
CA THR A 255 -13.82 6.45 8.20
C THR A 255 -14.91 6.69 7.16
N GLY A 256 -15.22 5.72 6.29
CA GLY A 256 -16.27 5.89 5.27
C GLY A 256 -15.92 6.84 4.12
N ASP A 257 -14.75 7.46 4.15
CA ASP A 257 -14.26 8.30 3.05
C ASP A 257 -13.46 7.41 2.09
N THR A 258 -14.15 6.85 1.11
CA THR A 258 -13.58 6.02 0.03
C THR A 258 -12.86 6.87 -1.00
N ARG A 259 -11.95 7.74 -0.57
CA ARG A 259 -10.97 8.30 -1.48
C ARG A 259 -9.86 7.28 -1.61
N SER A 260 -9.98 6.35 -2.56
CA SER A 260 -8.78 5.70 -3.10
C SER A 260 -7.90 6.84 -3.58
N LEU A 261 -6.71 6.99 -2.99
CA LEU A 261 -5.77 8.02 -3.42
C LEU A 261 -5.48 7.75 -4.89
N ARG A 262 -6.05 8.58 -5.79
CA ARG A 262 -5.75 8.48 -7.21
C ARG A 262 -4.24 8.58 -7.40
N PRO A 263 -3.61 7.74 -8.23
CA PRO A 263 -2.19 7.84 -8.49
C PRO A 263 -1.82 9.26 -8.95
N LEU A 264 -0.75 9.83 -8.39
CA LEU A 264 -0.30 11.19 -8.73
C LEU A 264 -0.16 11.41 -10.25
N GLY A 265 0.40 10.42 -10.96
CA GLY A 265 0.53 10.48 -12.42
C GLY A 265 -0.81 10.59 -13.14
N GLN A 266 -1.85 9.94 -12.63
CA GLN A 266 -3.20 10.00 -13.19
C GLN A 266 -3.83 11.40 -12.98
N ILE A 267 -3.65 11.98 -11.79
CA ILE A 267 -4.13 13.35 -11.51
C ILE A 267 -3.46 14.37 -12.43
N LEU A 268 -2.15 14.24 -12.63
CA LEU A 268 -1.41 15.12 -13.52
C LEU A 268 -1.84 14.99 -14.99
N LEU A 269 -2.21 13.79 -15.44
CA LEU A 269 -2.79 13.53 -16.76
C LEU A 269 -4.18 14.14 -16.90
N GLU A 270 -5.08 13.87 -15.94
CA GLU A 270 -6.46 14.38 -15.94
C GLU A 270 -6.49 15.91 -15.92
N ASN A 271 -5.56 16.54 -15.21
CA ASN A 271 -5.39 17.99 -15.15
C ASN A 271 -4.59 18.55 -16.34
N GLN A 272 -4.24 17.72 -17.33
CA GLN A 272 -3.50 18.11 -18.55
C GLN A 272 -2.15 18.79 -18.26
N VAL A 273 -1.55 18.49 -17.10
CA VAL A 273 -0.23 19.03 -16.72
C VAL A 273 0.89 18.30 -17.47
N ILE A 274 0.69 17.00 -17.73
CA ILE A 274 1.61 16.15 -18.49
C ILE A 274 0.85 15.30 -19.51
N THR A 275 1.57 14.81 -20.52
CA THR A 275 1.05 13.82 -21.48
C THR A 275 1.33 12.40 -21.03
N GLU A 276 0.64 11.39 -21.62
CA GLU A 276 0.92 9.96 -21.35
C GLU A 276 2.36 9.60 -21.69
N GLU A 277 2.91 10.15 -22.77
CA GLU A 277 4.29 9.91 -23.18
C GLU A 277 5.29 10.47 -22.17
N GLN A 278 5.04 11.67 -21.62
CA GLN A 278 5.85 12.26 -20.57
C GLN A 278 5.77 11.45 -19.27
N LEU A 279 4.59 10.94 -18.90
CA LEU A 279 4.43 10.07 -17.74
C LEU A 279 5.22 8.76 -17.91
N ASP A 280 5.11 8.12 -19.07
CA ASP A 280 5.81 6.87 -19.35
C ASP A 280 7.35 7.08 -19.34
N THR A 281 7.81 8.20 -19.89
CA THR A 281 9.22 8.60 -19.85
C THR A 281 9.71 8.85 -18.42
N ALA A 282 8.92 9.56 -17.60
CA ALA A 282 9.26 9.84 -16.21
C ALA A 282 9.28 8.56 -15.33
N LEU A 283 8.42 7.59 -15.64
CA LEU A 283 8.42 6.30 -14.96
C LEU A 283 9.64 5.46 -15.31
N ARG A 284 10.11 5.50 -16.58
CA ARG A 284 11.32 4.78 -17.04
C ARG A 284 12.61 5.44 -16.54
N ASN A 285 12.67 6.76 -16.55
CA ASN A 285 13.86 7.56 -16.23
C ASN A 285 13.79 8.15 -14.82
N ARG A 286 13.21 7.40 -13.88
CA ARG A 286 13.03 7.87 -12.52
C ARG A 286 14.38 8.16 -11.86
N VAL A 287 14.51 9.36 -11.29
CA VAL A 287 15.71 9.77 -10.54
C VAL A 287 15.83 8.91 -9.26
N GLU A 288 17.00 8.32 -9.06
CA GLU A 288 17.27 7.44 -7.92
C GLU A 288 17.10 8.22 -6.60
N GLY A 289 16.46 7.59 -5.63
CA GLY A 289 16.20 8.20 -4.32
C GLY A 289 15.00 9.15 -4.26
N LEU A 290 14.34 9.46 -5.38
CA LEU A 290 13.17 10.33 -5.43
C LEU A 290 11.87 9.59 -5.75
N ARG A 291 10.77 10.07 -5.17
CA ARG A 291 9.43 9.66 -5.57
C ARG A 291 9.09 10.24 -6.94
N LEU A 292 8.03 9.70 -7.59
CA LEU A 292 7.65 10.11 -8.94
C LEU A 292 7.50 11.65 -9.07
N GLY A 293 6.75 12.29 -8.18
CA GLY A 293 6.54 13.74 -8.22
C GLY A 293 7.85 14.53 -8.09
N GLY A 294 8.73 14.15 -7.16
CA GLY A 294 10.05 14.76 -7.00
C GLY A 294 10.96 14.50 -8.21
N SER A 295 10.89 13.32 -8.81
CA SER A 295 11.63 13.00 -10.02
C SER A 295 11.18 13.83 -11.22
N MET A 296 9.87 14.02 -11.40
CA MET A 296 9.30 14.87 -12.47
C MET A 296 9.66 16.34 -12.29
N LEU A 297 9.65 16.82 -11.05
CA LEU A 297 10.08 18.20 -10.71
C LEU A 297 11.57 18.41 -11.07
N MET A 298 12.44 17.47 -10.72
CA MET A 298 13.87 17.53 -11.04
C MET A 298 14.16 17.45 -12.55
N GLN A 299 13.30 16.76 -13.30
CA GLN A 299 13.38 16.69 -14.76
C GLN A 299 12.76 17.92 -15.46
N GLY A 300 12.19 18.87 -14.70
CA GLY A 300 11.53 20.04 -15.25
C GLY A 300 10.20 19.75 -15.96
N LEU A 301 9.62 18.56 -15.77
CA LEU A 301 8.35 18.18 -16.39
C LEU A 301 7.14 18.86 -15.73
N ILE A 302 7.26 19.18 -14.44
CA ILE A 302 6.23 19.88 -13.65
C ILE A 302 6.87 20.95 -12.77
N SER A 303 6.10 21.98 -12.41
CA SER A 303 6.53 22.98 -11.43
C SER A 303 6.28 22.54 -9.99
N ALA A 304 6.87 23.23 -9.01
CA ALA A 304 6.64 22.95 -7.59
C ALA A 304 5.18 23.20 -7.19
N GLU A 305 4.53 24.20 -7.78
CA GLU A 305 3.13 24.52 -7.57
C GLU A 305 2.21 23.45 -8.14
N GLN A 306 2.50 22.98 -9.37
CA GLN A 306 1.75 21.89 -10.01
C GLN A 306 1.84 20.59 -9.20
N LEU A 307 3.03 20.29 -8.64
CA LEU A 307 3.21 19.15 -7.75
C LEU A 307 2.39 19.30 -6.46
N ALA A 308 2.48 20.47 -5.82
CA ALA A 308 1.73 20.73 -4.57
C ALA A 308 0.22 20.68 -4.80
N GLN A 309 -0.27 21.25 -5.89
CA GLN A 309 -1.69 21.21 -6.28
C GLN A 309 -2.17 19.76 -6.50
N ALA A 310 -1.40 18.95 -7.24
CA ALA A 310 -1.76 17.57 -7.50
C ALA A 310 -1.74 16.70 -6.22
N LEU A 311 -0.78 16.94 -5.32
CA LEU A 311 -0.72 16.27 -4.01
C LEU A 311 -1.87 16.72 -3.09
N ALA A 312 -2.25 17.99 -3.12
CA ALA A 312 -3.38 18.51 -2.37
C ALA A 312 -4.70 17.89 -2.85
N GLU A 313 -4.91 17.81 -4.17
CA GLU A 313 -6.04 17.13 -4.77
C GLU A 313 -6.06 15.64 -4.40
N GLN A 314 -4.91 14.96 -4.48
CA GLN A 314 -4.77 13.56 -4.09
C GLN A 314 -5.22 13.31 -2.64
N ASN A 315 -4.85 14.21 -1.74
CA ASN A 315 -5.13 14.08 -0.31
C ASN A 315 -6.44 14.77 0.13
N GLY A 316 -7.09 15.54 -0.76
CA GLY A 316 -8.30 16.27 -0.47
C GLY A 316 -8.12 17.40 0.55
N VAL A 317 -6.96 18.06 0.54
CA VAL A 317 -6.60 19.19 1.41
C VAL A 317 -6.22 20.40 0.56
N ALA A 318 -6.09 21.58 1.19
CA ALA A 318 -5.60 22.76 0.52
C ALA A 318 -4.07 22.70 0.33
N TRP A 319 -3.54 23.52 -0.59
CA TRP A 319 -2.12 23.79 -0.70
C TRP A 319 -1.84 25.28 -0.57
N GLU A 320 -0.65 25.63 -0.12
CA GLU A 320 -0.17 27.02 -0.01
C GLU A 320 1.35 27.09 -0.12
N SER A 321 1.86 28.25 -0.52
CA SER A 321 3.28 28.55 -0.43
C SER A 321 3.54 29.29 0.86
N ILE A 322 4.55 28.87 1.62
CA ILE A 322 4.89 29.45 2.91
C ILE A 322 6.29 30.08 2.89
N ASP A 323 6.48 31.05 3.76
CA ASP A 323 7.81 31.50 4.16
C ASP A 323 8.08 31.05 5.59
N ALA A 324 8.90 30.00 5.75
CA ALA A 324 9.18 29.41 7.05
C ALA A 324 9.84 30.38 8.04
N TRP A 325 10.52 31.44 7.56
CA TRP A 325 11.15 32.47 8.41
C TRP A 325 10.16 33.49 8.98
N GLN A 326 8.96 33.57 8.39
CA GLN A 326 7.89 34.44 8.88
C GLN A 326 6.99 33.76 9.93
N ILE A 327 7.20 32.48 10.20
CA ILE A 327 6.44 31.77 11.23
C ILE A 327 6.80 32.34 12.61
N PRO A 328 5.82 32.78 13.45
CA PRO A 328 6.11 33.29 14.75
C PRO A 328 6.78 32.26 15.66
N SER A 329 7.83 32.67 16.38
CA SER A 329 8.55 31.79 17.33
C SER A 329 7.65 31.23 18.43
N SER A 330 6.62 31.98 18.84
CA SER A 330 5.60 31.51 19.79
C SER A 330 4.85 30.29 19.27
N LEU A 331 4.57 30.24 17.98
CA LEU A 331 3.89 29.11 17.34
C LEU A 331 4.81 27.90 17.18
N ILE A 332 6.08 28.15 16.84
CA ILE A 332 7.12 27.11 16.80
C ILE A 332 7.28 26.43 18.15
N ALA A 333 7.19 27.20 19.26
CA ALA A 333 7.29 26.66 20.62
C ALA A 333 6.13 25.71 21.01
N GLU A 334 4.97 25.79 20.34
CA GLU A 334 3.86 24.87 20.57
C GLU A 334 4.12 23.45 20.02
N MET A 335 5.09 23.29 19.11
CA MET A 335 5.44 22.00 18.52
C MET A 335 6.84 21.55 18.95
N PRO A 336 6.98 20.48 19.72
CA PRO A 336 8.30 19.94 20.07
C PRO A 336 9.12 19.60 18.81
N ALA A 337 10.41 19.90 18.84
CA ALA A 337 11.32 19.63 17.73
C ALA A 337 11.28 18.16 17.27
N SER A 338 11.18 17.24 18.22
CA SER A 338 11.05 15.81 17.94
C SER A 338 9.80 15.48 17.12
N VAL A 339 8.69 16.16 17.38
CA VAL A 339 7.43 15.97 16.67
C VAL A 339 7.52 16.56 15.25
N ALA A 340 8.04 17.78 15.13
CA ALA A 340 8.22 18.46 13.85
C ALA A 340 9.14 17.66 12.90
N LEU A 341 10.29 17.22 13.42
CA LEU A 341 11.26 16.43 12.66
C LEU A 341 10.75 15.02 12.34
N HIS A 342 10.01 14.39 13.26
CA HIS A 342 9.48 13.05 13.07
C HIS A 342 8.42 12.97 11.95
N TYR A 343 7.49 13.93 11.95
CA TYR A 343 6.42 13.97 10.97
C TYR A 343 6.77 14.81 9.74
N ALA A 344 7.93 15.46 9.71
CA ALA A 344 8.35 16.39 8.67
C ALA A 344 7.28 17.47 8.43
N VAL A 345 6.90 18.17 9.49
CA VAL A 345 5.87 19.22 9.47
C VAL A 345 6.32 20.47 10.20
N LEU A 346 5.75 21.62 9.81
CA LEU A 346 5.93 22.90 10.52
C LEU A 346 4.57 23.45 10.95
N PRO A 347 4.44 24.02 12.16
CA PRO A 347 3.23 24.73 12.55
C PRO A 347 3.15 26.05 11.77
N LEU A 348 2.01 26.32 11.14
CA LEU A 348 1.86 27.52 10.28
C LEU A 348 1.02 28.60 10.94
N ARG A 349 -0.10 28.22 11.54
CA ARG A 349 -1.05 29.11 12.20
C ARG A 349 -2.07 28.38 13.05
N LEU A 350 -2.78 29.12 13.88
CA LEU A 350 -3.94 28.64 14.62
C LEU A 350 -5.22 29.16 13.95
N GLU A 351 -6.15 28.27 13.67
CA GLU A 351 -7.48 28.58 13.14
C GLU A 351 -8.55 27.86 13.97
N ASN A 352 -9.45 28.60 14.61
CA ASN A 352 -10.56 28.03 15.39
C ASN A 352 -10.10 26.96 16.42
N ASP A 353 -9.01 27.22 17.14
CA ASP A 353 -8.37 26.31 18.10
C ASP A 353 -7.78 25.03 17.47
N GLU A 354 -7.69 24.95 16.16
CA GLU A 354 -7.00 23.91 15.43
C GLU A 354 -5.62 24.40 15.00
N LEU A 355 -4.59 23.56 15.16
CA LEU A 355 -3.26 23.86 14.65
C LEU A 355 -3.17 23.43 13.18
N ILE A 356 -2.92 24.40 12.31
CA ILE A 356 -2.64 24.14 10.90
C ILE A 356 -1.15 23.90 10.73
N VAL A 357 -0.79 22.74 10.18
CA VAL A 357 0.61 22.39 9.91
C VAL A 357 0.85 22.24 8.41
N GLY A 358 2.03 22.62 7.95
CA GLY A 358 2.49 22.39 6.58
C GLY A 358 3.17 21.03 6.46
N SER A 359 2.92 20.34 5.34
CA SER A 359 3.61 19.11 4.95
C SER A 359 3.87 19.12 3.43
N GLU A 360 5.01 18.58 2.99
CA GLU A 360 5.32 18.44 1.57
C GLU A 360 4.66 17.20 0.94
N ASP A 361 4.16 16.28 1.76
CA ASP A 361 3.48 15.05 1.39
C ASP A 361 2.17 14.89 2.16
N GLY A 362 1.30 14.00 1.70
CA GLY A 362 0.12 13.61 2.47
C GLY A 362 0.50 12.95 3.81
N ILE A 363 -0.23 13.29 4.85
CA ILE A 363 -0.13 12.66 6.18
C ILE A 363 -1.24 11.62 6.28
N ASP A 364 -0.87 10.36 6.53
CA ASP A 364 -1.86 9.30 6.71
C ASP A 364 -2.69 9.52 7.99
N PRO A 365 -3.95 9.03 8.03
CA PRO A 365 -4.85 9.29 9.16
C PRO A 365 -4.32 8.81 10.51
N VAL A 366 -3.53 7.73 10.54
CA VAL A 366 -2.94 7.18 11.79
C VAL A 366 -1.86 8.12 12.30
N SER A 367 -0.98 8.59 11.41
CA SER A 367 0.07 9.57 11.72
C SER A 367 -0.55 10.91 12.15
N LEU A 368 -1.61 11.38 11.49
CA LEU A 368 -2.31 12.61 11.85
C LEU A 368 -2.96 12.51 13.23
N ALA A 369 -3.61 11.39 13.55
CA ALA A 369 -4.17 11.15 14.88
C ALA A 369 -3.09 11.05 15.97
N ALA A 370 -1.93 10.49 15.66
CA ALA A 370 -0.79 10.43 16.58
C ALA A 370 -0.17 11.83 16.79
N LEU A 371 -0.04 12.62 15.73
CA LEU A 371 0.41 14.01 15.79
C LEU A 371 -0.53 14.85 16.67
N THR A 372 -1.84 14.76 16.46
CA THR A 372 -2.88 15.41 17.27
C THR A 372 -2.73 15.09 18.77
N ARG A 373 -2.51 13.82 19.11
CA ARG A 373 -2.29 13.40 20.50
C ARG A 373 -1.00 13.95 21.12
N LYS A 374 0.07 14.02 20.32
CA LYS A 374 1.37 14.53 20.81
C LYS A 374 1.38 16.04 21.01
N VAL A 375 0.69 16.76 20.14
CA VAL A 375 0.55 18.22 20.26
C VAL A 375 -0.49 18.61 21.31
N GLY A 376 -1.41 17.71 21.66
CA GLY A 376 -2.48 17.97 22.64
C GLY A 376 -3.61 18.88 22.12
N ARG A 377 -3.64 19.13 20.81
CA ARG A 377 -4.60 20.02 20.15
C ARG A 377 -5.00 19.41 18.81
N LYS A 378 -6.19 19.69 18.31
CA LYS A 378 -6.63 19.21 16.99
C LYS A 378 -5.72 19.78 15.92
N VAL A 379 -5.24 18.90 15.01
CA VAL A 379 -4.31 19.25 13.93
C VAL A 379 -4.97 19.01 12.59
N ARG A 380 -4.87 19.99 11.69
CA ARG A 380 -5.12 19.85 10.26
C ARG A 380 -3.83 20.14 9.50
N TYR A 381 -3.70 19.60 8.31
CA TYR A 381 -2.54 19.90 7.49
C TYR A 381 -2.92 20.46 6.13
N VAL A 382 -2.00 21.18 5.54
CA VAL A 382 -2.02 21.69 4.18
C VAL A 382 -0.76 21.21 3.46
N ILE A 383 -0.86 21.03 2.15
CA ILE A 383 0.33 20.75 1.33
C ILE A 383 1.07 22.06 1.08
N VAL A 384 2.38 22.03 1.24
CA VAL A 384 3.24 23.17 0.92
C VAL A 384 4.23 22.83 -0.19
N LEU A 385 4.87 23.83 -0.77
CA LEU A 385 5.80 23.63 -1.87
C LEU A 385 7.01 22.81 -1.41
N ARG A 386 7.51 22.00 -2.32
CA ARG A 386 8.68 21.14 -2.10
C ARG A 386 9.87 21.94 -1.58
N GLY A 387 10.52 21.43 -0.54
CA GLY A 387 11.70 22.00 0.10
C GLY A 387 11.41 23.04 1.18
N GLN A 388 10.18 23.60 1.26
CA GLN A 388 9.84 24.62 2.26
C GLN A 388 9.83 24.06 3.68
N ILE A 389 9.37 22.82 3.87
CA ILE A 389 9.44 22.16 5.20
C ILE A 389 10.88 21.81 5.54
N VAL A 390 11.64 21.24 4.60
CA VAL A 390 13.04 20.86 4.87
C VAL A 390 13.88 22.05 5.28
N THR A 391 13.76 23.17 4.56
CA THR A 391 14.49 24.41 4.88
C THR A 391 14.03 25.00 6.20
N GLY A 392 12.72 25.04 6.44
CA GLY A 392 12.16 25.54 7.70
C GLY A 392 12.52 24.68 8.91
N LEU A 393 12.51 23.35 8.78
CA LEU A 393 12.97 22.44 9.84
C LEU A 393 14.45 22.66 10.19
N ARG A 394 15.28 22.93 9.18
CA ARG A 394 16.68 23.27 9.42
C ARG A 394 16.84 24.60 10.12
N HIS A 395 16.08 25.60 9.74
CA HIS A 395 16.10 26.93 10.37
C HIS A 395 15.67 26.87 11.84
N TRP A 396 14.50 26.30 12.13
CA TRP A 396 13.90 26.35 13.46
C TRP A 396 14.40 25.27 14.44
N TYR A 397 14.80 24.08 13.94
CA TYR A 397 15.07 22.91 14.78
C TYR A 397 16.46 22.30 14.58
N ALA A 398 17.37 22.93 13.80
CA ALA A 398 18.73 22.43 13.67
C ALA A 398 19.49 22.51 15.01
N ARG A 399 20.20 21.45 15.37
CA ARG A 399 21.02 21.37 16.59
C ARG A 399 22.29 22.24 16.53
N ARG A 400 22.76 22.62 15.33
CA ARG A 400 23.90 23.49 15.10
C ARG A 400 23.41 24.78 14.48
N ARG A 401 23.62 25.91 15.17
CA ARG A 401 23.56 27.23 14.58
C ARG A 401 24.81 27.38 13.70
N GLY A 402 24.67 27.88 12.52
CA GLY A 402 25.75 28.10 11.59
C GLY A 402 25.46 27.47 10.22
N HIS A 403 25.13 28.26 9.24
CA HIS A 403 24.70 28.09 7.87
C HIS A 403 23.19 28.26 7.68
N ASP A 404 22.69 29.46 7.96
CA ASP A 404 21.40 29.89 7.43
C ASP A 404 21.61 30.38 5.98
N PRO A 405 21.18 29.63 4.97
CA PRO A 405 21.38 30.00 3.57
C PRO A 405 20.67 31.31 3.21
N ARG A 406 19.64 31.72 3.97
CA ARG A 406 18.94 32.98 3.75
C ARG A 406 19.72 34.16 4.29
N ALA A 407 20.46 33.99 5.39
CA ALA A 407 21.37 35.01 5.90
C ALA A 407 22.48 35.32 4.88
N MET A 408 23.02 34.32 4.20
CA MET A 408 23.99 34.52 3.11
C MET A 408 23.42 35.40 1.98
N LEU A 409 22.17 35.16 1.59
CA LEU A 409 21.50 35.97 0.56
C LEU A 409 21.24 37.39 1.05
N TYR A 410 20.81 37.55 2.30
CA TYR A 410 20.61 38.86 2.90
C TYR A 410 21.92 39.65 2.95
N ASN A 411 23.03 39.05 3.41
CA ASN A 411 24.34 39.70 3.47
C ASN A 411 24.85 40.05 2.06
N ALA A 412 24.61 39.20 1.06
CA ALA A 412 24.97 39.52 -0.34
C ALA A 412 24.23 40.76 -0.87
N VAL A 413 22.98 41.01 -0.44
CA VAL A 413 22.25 42.24 -0.76
C VAL A 413 22.83 43.42 0.00
N GLN A 414 23.15 43.28 1.29
CA GLN A 414 23.76 44.34 2.11
C GLN A 414 25.12 44.77 1.54
N HIS A 415 25.91 43.85 1.05
CA HIS A 415 27.16 44.15 0.33
C HIS A 415 26.97 44.67 -1.07
N GLN A 416 25.73 44.78 -1.57
CA GLN A 416 25.39 45.23 -2.94
C GLN A 416 25.97 44.30 -4.03
N TRP A 417 26.28 43.06 -3.71
CA TRP A 417 26.76 42.08 -4.68
C TRP A 417 25.64 41.43 -5.46
N LEU A 418 24.44 41.36 -4.90
CA LEU A 418 23.23 40.88 -5.53
C LEU A 418 22.05 41.79 -5.28
N THR A 419 21.10 41.78 -6.19
CA THR A 419 19.81 42.46 -6.03
C THR A 419 18.80 41.55 -5.33
N GLU A 420 17.75 42.14 -4.73
CA GLU A 420 16.65 41.37 -4.14
C GLU A 420 15.98 40.41 -5.16
N GLN A 421 15.89 40.85 -6.42
CA GLN A 421 15.35 39.99 -7.48
C GLN A 421 16.22 38.78 -7.73
N GLN A 422 17.54 38.95 -7.82
CA GLN A 422 18.50 37.83 -7.99
C GLN A 422 18.49 36.87 -6.80
N THR A 423 18.44 37.39 -5.58
CA THR A 423 18.34 36.54 -4.38
C THR A 423 17.02 35.77 -4.36
N GLY A 424 15.91 36.35 -4.78
CA GLY A 424 14.64 35.67 -4.94
C GLY A 424 14.68 34.53 -5.98
N GLU A 425 15.42 34.72 -7.08
CA GLU A 425 15.62 33.66 -8.08
C GLU A 425 16.51 32.54 -7.58
N ILE A 426 17.59 32.86 -6.88
CA ILE A 426 18.47 31.89 -6.23
C ILE A 426 17.68 31.07 -5.21
N TRP A 427 16.86 31.73 -4.38
CA TRP A 427 16.02 31.07 -3.38
C TRP A 427 15.02 30.10 -4.01
N ARG A 428 14.36 30.50 -5.10
CA ARG A 428 13.44 29.63 -5.87
C ARG A 428 14.13 28.40 -6.49
N GLN A 429 15.42 28.51 -6.82
CA GLN A 429 16.21 27.38 -7.30
C GLN A 429 16.74 26.52 -6.16
N TYR A 430 17.06 27.10 -5.01
CA TYR A 430 17.63 26.40 -3.86
C TYR A 430 16.62 25.49 -3.16
N VAL A 431 15.43 26.03 -2.85
CA VAL A 431 14.45 25.37 -1.98
C VAL A 431 13.98 24.00 -2.51
N PRO A 432 13.55 23.84 -3.77
CA PRO A 432 13.03 22.57 -4.27
C PRO A 432 14.06 21.42 -4.29
N HIS A 433 15.34 21.76 -4.24
CA HIS A 433 16.46 20.82 -4.26
C HIS A 433 16.96 20.43 -2.86
N GLN A 434 16.13 20.62 -1.85
CA GLN A 434 16.47 20.24 -0.47
C GLN A 434 15.73 18.95 -0.08
N PHE A 435 16.46 17.94 0.37
CA PHE A 435 15.94 16.60 0.67
C PHE A 435 16.35 16.13 2.06
N LEU A 436 15.45 15.42 2.73
CA LEU A 436 15.76 14.75 3.99
C LEU A 436 16.44 13.40 3.72
N PHE A 437 17.47 13.07 4.49
CA PHE A 437 18.15 11.78 4.44
C PHE A 437 17.18 10.59 4.58
N ALA A 438 16.24 10.69 5.54
CA ALA A 438 15.24 9.65 5.77
C ALA A 438 14.30 9.43 4.57
N GLU A 439 14.01 10.47 3.81
CA GLU A 439 13.19 10.37 2.62
C GLU A 439 13.89 9.56 1.52
N ILE A 440 15.15 9.87 1.22
CA ILE A 440 15.95 9.14 0.24
C ILE A 440 16.09 7.67 0.66
N LEU A 441 16.42 7.42 1.92
CA LEU A 441 16.58 6.09 2.48
C LEU A 441 15.30 5.24 2.35
N THR A 442 14.13 5.82 2.62
CA THR A 442 12.84 5.12 2.49
C THR A 442 12.43 4.92 1.04
N THR A 443 12.77 5.85 0.15
CA THR A 443 12.46 5.75 -1.28
C THR A 443 13.29 4.66 -1.97
N LEU A 444 14.54 4.48 -1.54
CA LEU A 444 15.41 3.38 -2.00
C LEU A 444 14.99 2.01 -1.43
N GLY A 445 14.05 1.96 -0.51
CA GLY A 445 13.52 0.71 0.05
C GLY A 445 14.41 0.07 1.13
N HIS A 446 15.47 0.74 1.60
CA HIS A 446 16.33 0.22 2.67
C HIS A 446 15.61 0.14 4.01
N ILE A 447 14.67 1.04 4.27
CA ILE A 447 13.82 1.06 5.46
C ILE A 447 12.39 1.43 5.04
N ASN A 448 11.39 0.78 5.60
CA ASN A 448 10.01 1.20 5.37
C ASN A 448 9.64 2.42 6.25
N ARG A 449 8.60 3.16 5.83
CA ARG A 449 8.17 4.41 6.50
C ARG A 449 7.77 4.20 7.97
N SER A 450 7.19 3.05 8.29
CA SER A 450 6.78 2.75 9.68
C SER A 450 8.00 2.46 10.57
N ALA A 451 9.02 1.77 10.04
CA ALA A 451 10.23 1.47 10.79
C ALA A 451 11.07 2.73 11.04
N ILE A 452 11.23 3.59 10.02
CA ILE A 452 11.97 4.85 10.21
C ILE A 452 11.31 5.74 11.25
N ASN A 453 9.98 5.77 11.32
CA ASN A 453 9.24 6.53 12.31
C ASN A 453 9.56 6.06 13.75
N VAL A 454 9.63 4.76 13.99
CA VAL A 454 10.02 4.21 15.31
C VAL A 454 11.47 4.55 15.64
N LEU A 455 12.36 4.51 14.66
CA LEU A 455 13.78 4.80 14.84
C LEU A 455 14.05 6.30 15.09
N LEU A 456 13.30 7.19 14.44
CA LEU A 456 13.36 8.62 14.70
C LEU A 456 12.99 8.95 16.15
N LEU A 457 11.97 8.28 16.72
CA LEU A 457 11.63 8.42 18.15
C LEU A 457 12.78 7.98 19.09
N ARG A 458 13.52 6.93 18.73
CA ARG A 458 14.69 6.51 19.51
C ARG A 458 15.87 7.46 19.33
N HIS A 459 16.05 7.96 18.11
CA HIS A 459 17.09 8.93 17.77
C HIS A 459 16.98 10.24 18.56
N GLU A 460 15.80 10.64 19.01
CA GLU A 460 15.59 11.82 19.88
C GLU A 460 16.53 11.83 21.10
N ARG A 461 16.84 10.65 21.63
CA ARG A 461 17.69 10.44 22.81
C ARG A 461 19.17 10.28 22.46
N SER A 462 19.52 10.30 21.19
CA SER A 462 20.88 10.09 20.70
C SER A 462 21.55 11.43 20.35
N SER A 463 22.83 11.56 20.63
CA SER A 463 23.65 12.69 20.17
C SER A 463 24.24 12.48 18.77
N LEU A 464 24.14 11.26 18.22
CA LEU A 464 24.69 10.91 16.91
C LEU A 464 23.84 11.49 15.77
N PRO A 465 24.42 11.84 14.62
CA PRO A 465 23.67 12.10 13.40
C PRO A 465 22.83 10.87 13.01
N LEU A 466 21.64 11.09 12.42
CA LEU A 466 20.68 10.03 12.12
C LEU A 466 21.31 8.84 11.35
N GLY A 467 22.10 9.11 10.31
CA GLY A 467 22.72 8.06 9.53
C GLY A 467 23.68 7.18 10.36
N LYS A 468 24.53 7.81 11.20
CA LYS A 468 25.42 7.08 12.11
C LYS A 468 24.65 6.31 13.17
N PHE A 469 23.57 6.88 13.70
CA PHE A 469 22.68 6.18 14.63
C PHE A 469 22.11 4.91 14.01
N LEU A 470 21.59 4.98 12.78
CA LEU A 470 21.03 3.82 12.08
C LEU A 470 22.05 2.71 11.83
N VAL A 471 23.31 3.07 11.56
CA VAL A 471 24.42 2.11 11.45
C VAL A 471 24.72 1.45 12.80
N THR A 472 24.79 2.25 13.87
CA THR A 472 25.04 1.74 15.24
C THR A 472 23.94 0.80 15.73
N GLU A 473 22.67 1.08 15.38
CA GLU A 473 21.52 0.21 15.65
C GLU A 473 21.48 -1.03 14.73
N GLY A 474 22.41 -1.15 13.78
CA GLY A 474 22.48 -2.27 12.84
C GLY A 474 21.32 -2.32 11.83
N VAL A 475 20.65 -1.19 11.61
CA VAL A 475 19.50 -1.07 10.69
C VAL A 475 19.95 -0.95 9.25
N ILE A 476 21.05 -0.23 9.00
CA ILE A 476 21.69 -0.09 7.69
C ILE A 476 23.18 -0.36 7.80
N SER A 477 23.80 -0.75 6.69
CA SER A 477 25.27 -0.87 6.60
C SER A 477 25.93 0.49 6.42
N GLN A 478 27.23 0.58 6.72
CA GLN A 478 28.04 1.78 6.43
C GLN A 478 28.03 2.10 4.93
N GLU A 479 28.12 1.08 4.08
CA GLU A 479 28.02 1.22 2.61
C GLU A 479 26.69 1.86 2.18
N THR A 480 25.57 1.43 2.78
CA THR A 480 24.25 2.03 2.52
C THR A 480 24.23 3.50 2.95
N LEU A 481 24.80 3.83 4.12
CA LEU A 481 24.91 5.20 4.58
C LEU A 481 25.68 6.07 3.59
N ASP A 482 26.85 5.62 3.16
CA ASP A 482 27.71 6.36 2.23
C ASP A 482 27.06 6.56 0.86
N ARG A 483 26.35 5.52 0.36
CA ARG A 483 25.57 5.61 -0.88
C ARG A 483 24.45 6.64 -0.78
N VAL A 484 23.64 6.60 0.28
CA VAL A 484 22.51 7.55 0.48
C VAL A 484 23.03 8.97 0.63
N LEU A 485 24.15 9.19 1.33
CA LEU A 485 24.78 10.51 1.45
C LEU A 485 25.33 11.01 0.11
N THR A 486 25.82 10.12 -0.74
CA THR A 486 26.28 10.47 -2.08
C THR A 486 25.10 10.90 -2.95
N ILE A 487 24.03 10.11 -3.01
CA ILE A 487 22.79 10.47 -3.70
C ILE A 487 22.23 11.79 -3.19
N GLN A 488 22.22 12.00 -1.86
CA GLN A 488 21.74 13.26 -1.27
C GLN A 488 22.56 14.45 -1.75
N ARG A 489 23.90 14.33 -1.81
CA ARG A 489 24.79 15.40 -2.32
C ARG A 489 24.59 15.68 -3.81
N GLU A 490 24.35 14.65 -4.60
CA GLU A 490 24.10 14.79 -6.04
C GLU A 490 22.75 15.48 -6.33
N LEU A 491 21.74 15.20 -5.50
CA LEU A 491 20.41 15.78 -5.65
C LEU A 491 20.32 17.21 -5.08
N GLN A 492 21.11 17.53 -4.05
CA GLN A 492 21.08 18.83 -3.40
C GLN A 492 21.90 19.85 -4.16
N VAL A 493 21.31 21.02 -4.36
CA VAL A 493 22.03 22.18 -4.88
C VAL A 493 22.56 22.97 -3.67
N SER A 494 23.86 23.23 -3.66
CA SER A 494 24.48 24.07 -2.60
C SER A 494 24.25 25.55 -2.84
N MET A 495 24.07 26.34 -1.78
CA MET A 495 23.97 27.79 -1.87
C MET A 495 25.22 28.40 -2.52
N GLN A 496 26.39 27.89 -2.18
CA GLN A 496 27.68 28.29 -2.78
C GLN A 496 27.64 28.18 -4.31
N SER A 497 27.19 27.03 -4.84
CA SER A 497 27.14 26.81 -6.29
C SER A 497 26.21 27.79 -7.00
N LEU A 498 25.10 28.18 -6.35
CA LEU A 498 24.14 29.12 -6.90
C LEU A 498 24.68 30.55 -6.86
N LEU A 499 25.37 30.94 -5.79
CA LEU A 499 26.02 32.24 -5.66
C LEU A 499 27.14 32.43 -6.71
N LEU A 500 27.98 31.41 -6.92
CA LEU A 500 28.99 31.40 -7.97
C LEU A 500 28.36 31.51 -9.38
N LYS A 501 27.25 30.80 -9.64
CA LYS A 501 26.52 30.90 -10.90
C LYS A 501 25.87 32.28 -11.13
N ALA A 502 25.51 32.96 -10.04
CA ALA A 502 24.97 34.32 -10.06
C ALA A 502 26.03 35.41 -10.29
N GLY A 503 27.30 35.01 -10.37
CA GLY A 503 28.41 35.93 -10.72
C GLY A 503 29.29 36.38 -9.55
N LEU A 504 29.07 35.84 -8.31
CA LEU A 504 29.98 36.10 -7.19
C LEU A 504 31.28 35.29 -7.39
N ASN A 505 32.40 35.88 -6.95
CA ASN A 505 33.68 35.17 -6.95
C ASN A 505 33.84 34.32 -5.67
N THR A 506 34.86 33.46 -5.64
CA THR A 506 35.12 32.52 -4.53
C THR A 506 35.41 33.23 -3.22
N GLU A 507 36.04 34.39 -3.24
CA GLU A 507 36.36 35.20 -2.06
C GLU A 507 35.10 35.79 -1.44
N GLN A 508 34.20 36.32 -2.27
CA GLN A 508 32.90 36.84 -1.82
C GLN A 508 32.04 35.75 -1.17
N VAL A 509 32.00 34.55 -1.78
CA VAL A 509 31.26 33.41 -1.23
C VAL A 509 31.87 32.97 0.10
N ALA A 510 33.22 32.88 0.20
CA ALA A 510 33.90 32.53 1.46
C ALA A 510 33.67 33.58 2.55
N GLN A 511 33.58 34.86 2.20
CA GLN A 511 33.25 35.93 3.13
C GLN A 511 31.82 35.75 3.68
N LEU A 512 30.82 35.51 2.81
CA LEU A 512 29.44 35.25 3.24
C LEU A 512 29.33 34.04 4.15
N GLU A 513 30.14 33.01 3.95
CA GLU A 513 30.20 31.84 4.81
C GLU A 513 30.76 32.18 6.20
N SER A 514 31.88 32.92 6.23
CA SER A 514 32.50 33.34 7.51
C SER A 514 31.61 34.24 8.35
N GLU A 515 30.86 35.14 7.71
CA GLU A 515 29.89 36.02 8.38
C GLU A 515 28.72 35.20 8.94
N ASN A 516 28.30 34.14 8.24
CA ASN A 516 27.21 33.25 8.66
C ASN A 516 27.61 32.28 9.78
N GLU A 517 28.91 31.95 9.91
CA GLU A 517 29.43 31.12 11.00
C GLU A 517 29.62 31.90 12.31
N GLY A 518 29.68 33.22 12.25
CA GLY A 518 29.95 34.11 13.39
C GLY A 518 28.71 34.58 14.15
N GLU A 519 27.50 34.35 13.61
CA GLU A 519 26.22 34.61 14.26
C GLU A 519 25.62 33.30 14.84
#